data_1c02661042c4609eca56275e01fc75ee
#
_entry.id   1c02661042c4609eca56275e01fc75ee
#
_cell.length_a   1.000
_cell.length_b   1.000
_cell.length_c   1.000
_cell.angle_alpha   90.00
_cell.angle_beta   90.00
_cell.angle_gamma   90.00
#
_symmetry.space_group_name_H-M   'P 1'
#
loop_
_entity.id
_entity.type
_entity.pdbx_description
1 polymer ?
#
loop_
_entity_poly.entity_id
_entity_poly.type
_entity_poly.pdbx_seq_one_letter_code
_entity_poly.pdbx_strand_id
1 'polypeptide(L)'
;GFDGLGEGLAVGALAYIHMKVGRTPRGDLLDPARFQLLHDLSGDPSRIRVRRGTRFSVGDALGTVNRMAHVHLSLGPPGYERNAIALGFAGFTDVYPPRIDEVALFDTLEQPIDAKQDGRIVVPRDLQGIRIVVDAWDQVDRNLPRRRLGLHALGYQLLHPDGTPVPGFETPRMTIDFQRLPSDDAVQVAYAPGSGITVHGSAVTRFRYSVTNTVRDGAWAEGAWQPASLAPGDYLLRITARDHSGNEAQARRDLPLRLP
;
A
#
# COMPACT_ATOMS: atom_id res chain seq x y z
N GLY A 1 20.17 -9.61 12.66
CA GLY A 1 19.25 -10.75 12.53
C GLY A 1 18.03 -10.55 13.40
N PHE A 2 16.91 -11.06 12.98
CA PHE A 2 15.68 -11.05 13.75
C PHE A 2 15.78 -12.07 14.89
N ASP A 3 15.03 -11.84 15.96
CA ASP A 3 15.11 -12.60 17.19
C ASP A 3 14.82 -14.09 17.05
N GLY A 4 15.40 -14.90 17.94
CA GLY A 4 15.22 -16.33 17.99
C GLY A 4 16.00 -17.09 16.92
N LEU A 5 15.54 -18.26 16.54
CA LEU A 5 16.15 -19.12 15.52
C LEU A 5 15.98 -18.58 14.08
N GLY A 6 16.02 -17.25 13.91
CA GLY A 6 16.03 -16.62 12.60
C GLY A 6 14.71 -16.75 11.85
N GLU A 7 13.73 -16.00 12.26
CA GLU A 7 12.51 -15.76 11.47
C GLU A 7 12.78 -14.77 10.32
N GLY A 8 14.02 -14.28 10.20
CA GLY A 8 14.42 -13.38 9.13
C GLY A 8 15.92 -13.17 9.04
N LEU A 9 16.35 -12.43 8.04
CA LEU A 9 17.73 -12.08 7.74
C LEU A 9 17.80 -10.61 7.32
N ALA A 10 18.67 -9.82 7.95
CA ALA A 10 19.00 -8.48 7.51
C ALA A 10 20.46 -8.42 7.08
N VAL A 11 20.72 -7.91 5.88
CA VAL A 11 22.05 -7.74 5.30
C VAL A 11 22.12 -6.36 4.64
N GLY A 12 22.84 -5.43 5.24
CA GLY A 12 22.90 -4.05 4.74
C GLY A 12 21.51 -3.41 4.71
N ALA A 13 21.09 -2.99 3.54
CA ALA A 13 19.78 -2.36 3.30
C ALA A 13 18.65 -3.35 2.97
N LEU A 14 18.92 -4.66 2.99
CA LEU A 14 17.92 -5.70 2.69
C LEU A 14 17.53 -6.44 3.95
N ALA A 15 16.24 -6.66 4.13
CA ALA A 15 15.70 -7.52 5.18
C ALA A 15 14.65 -8.48 4.62
N TYR A 16 14.76 -9.76 5.00
CA TYR A 16 13.83 -10.82 4.69
C TYR A 16 13.16 -11.29 5.98
N ILE A 17 11.85 -11.36 6.01
CA ILE A 17 11.06 -11.75 7.19
C ILE A 17 10.20 -12.98 6.84
N HIS A 18 9.81 -13.76 7.84
CA HIS A 18 9.03 -15.01 7.72
C HIS A 18 9.77 -16.16 7.03
N MET A 19 11.06 -16.23 7.23
CA MET A 19 11.86 -17.34 6.73
C MET A 19 12.70 -18.01 7.83
N LYS A 20 12.88 -19.30 7.72
CA LYS A 20 13.85 -20.05 8.51
C LYS A 20 15.23 -19.90 7.87
N VAL A 21 15.96 -18.86 8.28
CA VAL A 21 17.27 -18.54 7.72
C VAL A 21 18.24 -19.72 7.88
N GLY A 22 18.96 -20.04 6.80
CA GLY A 22 20.00 -21.07 6.78
C GLY A 22 19.55 -22.48 7.15
N ARG A 23 18.24 -22.75 7.15
CA ARG A 23 17.67 -24.05 7.57
C ARG A 23 16.80 -24.66 6.48
N THR A 24 16.81 -26.00 6.48
CA THR A 24 15.86 -26.80 5.71
C THR A 24 14.45 -26.73 6.32
N PRO A 25 13.40 -27.23 5.63
CA PRO A 25 12.06 -27.35 6.23
C PRO A 25 12.07 -28.16 7.54
N ARG A 26 12.98 -29.14 7.68
CA ARG A 26 13.13 -29.97 8.88
C ARG A 26 13.85 -29.28 10.02
N GLY A 27 14.54 -28.15 9.76
CA GLY A 27 15.29 -27.40 10.76
C GLY A 27 16.81 -27.61 10.73
N ASP A 28 17.30 -28.54 9.92
CA ASP A 28 18.74 -28.80 9.77
C ASP A 28 19.42 -27.59 9.09
N LEU A 29 20.74 -27.44 9.32
CA LEU A 29 21.51 -26.43 8.58
C LEU A 29 21.49 -26.73 7.07
N LEU A 30 21.16 -25.68 6.30
CA LEU A 30 21.11 -25.76 4.84
C LEU A 30 22.52 -25.92 4.24
N ASP A 31 23.48 -25.16 4.74
CA ASP A 31 24.87 -25.17 4.32
C ASP A 31 25.78 -24.74 5.50
N PRO A 32 26.49 -25.68 6.16
CA PRO A 32 27.37 -25.36 7.27
C PRO A 32 28.58 -24.46 6.92
N ALA A 33 28.95 -24.38 5.64
CA ALA A 33 30.03 -23.48 5.20
C ALA A 33 29.55 -22.01 5.20
N ARG A 34 28.28 -21.78 4.97
CA ARG A 34 27.66 -20.44 4.88
C ARG A 34 26.95 -20.01 6.16
N PHE A 35 26.37 -20.96 6.89
CA PHE A 35 25.58 -20.70 8.07
C PHE A 35 26.18 -21.34 9.32
N GLN A 36 25.99 -20.70 10.44
CA GLN A 36 26.41 -21.19 11.75
C GLN A 36 25.24 -21.14 12.71
N LEU A 37 24.95 -22.29 13.33
CA LEU A 37 24.01 -22.37 14.46
C LEU A 37 24.80 -21.97 15.73
N LEU A 38 24.26 -21.02 16.46
CA LEU A 38 24.73 -20.60 17.75
C LEU A 38 23.80 -21.16 18.82
N HIS A 39 24.38 -21.54 19.95
CA HIS A 39 23.66 -22.12 21.09
C HIS A 39 23.72 -21.12 22.26
N ASP A 40 22.72 -21.19 23.13
CA ASP A 40 22.73 -20.49 24.40
C ASP A 40 23.57 -21.21 25.46
N LEU A 41 23.53 -20.70 26.70
CA LEU A 41 24.30 -21.27 27.82
C LEU A 41 23.80 -22.66 28.23
N SER A 42 22.56 -23.02 27.88
CA SER A 42 21.97 -24.33 28.13
C SER A 42 22.30 -25.35 27.04
N GLY A 43 22.94 -24.90 25.96
CA GLY A 43 23.25 -25.73 24.80
C GLY A 43 22.12 -25.79 23.77
N ASP A 44 21.05 -25.04 23.98
CA ASP A 44 19.93 -25.02 23.05
C ASP A 44 20.20 -24.08 21.87
N PRO A 45 19.71 -24.40 20.66
CA PRO A 45 19.83 -23.54 19.50
C PRO A 45 19.18 -22.17 19.73
N SER A 46 19.95 -21.09 19.69
CA SER A 46 19.49 -19.74 20.01
C SER A 46 19.47 -18.80 18.82
N ARG A 47 20.37 -18.97 17.86
CA ARG A 47 20.53 -18.07 16.72
C ARG A 47 21.17 -18.75 15.51
N ILE A 48 20.77 -18.33 14.32
CA ILE A 48 21.50 -18.61 13.07
C ILE A 48 22.27 -17.35 12.65
N ARG A 49 23.50 -17.52 12.24
CA ARG A 49 24.34 -16.45 11.70
C ARG A 49 24.90 -16.84 10.34
N VAL A 50 24.84 -15.90 9.38
CA VAL A 50 25.62 -16.00 8.14
C VAL A 50 27.10 -15.80 8.49
N ARG A 51 27.96 -16.70 8.07
CA ARG A 51 29.40 -16.58 8.32
C ARG A 51 29.98 -15.37 7.62
N ARG A 52 30.91 -14.69 8.28
CA ARG A 52 31.60 -13.54 7.70
C ARG A 52 32.31 -13.94 6.40
N GLY A 53 32.18 -13.11 5.36
CA GLY A 53 32.77 -13.37 4.05
C GLY A 53 31.96 -14.28 3.13
N THR A 54 30.83 -14.81 3.59
CA THR A 54 29.92 -15.59 2.73
C THR A 54 29.44 -14.74 1.57
N ARG A 55 29.44 -15.34 0.38
CA ARG A 55 28.85 -14.77 -0.83
C ARG A 55 27.67 -15.60 -1.29
N PHE A 56 26.65 -14.94 -1.78
CA PHE A 56 25.48 -15.54 -2.38
C PHE A 56 25.38 -15.10 -3.84
N SER A 57 25.10 -16.04 -4.71
CA SER A 57 24.75 -15.81 -6.11
C SER A 57 23.25 -15.84 -6.30
N VAL A 58 22.77 -15.34 -7.42
CA VAL A 58 21.35 -15.47 -7.80
C VAL A 58 20.98 -16.95 -7.87
N GLY A 59 19.89 -17.32 -7.18
CA GLY A 59 19.44 -18.71 -7.07
C GLY A 59 19.96 -19.47 -5.86
N ASP A 60 20.93 -18.93 -5.12
CA ASP A 60 21.37 -19.56 -3.88
C ASP A 60 20.28 -19.51 -2.80
N ALA A 61 20.08 -20.63 -2.11
CA ALA A 61 19.10 -20.70 -1.06
C ALA A 61 19.59 -19.96 0.22
N LEU A 62 18.76 -19.04 0.72
CA LEU A 62 18.99 -18.33 1.98
C LEU A 62 18.35 -19.03 3.17
N GLY A 63 17.36 -19.88 2.92
CA GLY A 63 16.57 -20.56 3.93
C GLY A 63 15.29 -21.14 3.34
N THR A 64 14.34 -21.43 4.20
CA THR A 64 13.01 -21.92 3.80
C THR A 64 11.93 -21.04 4.39
N VAL A 65 10.76 -20.99 3.74
CA VAL A 65 9.60 -20.26 4.23
C VAL A 65 9.13 -20.88 5.54
N ASN A 66 8.77 -20.07 6.51
CA ASN A 66 8.22 -20.52 7.77
C ASN A 66 6.71 -20.82 7.69
N ARG A 67 6.03 -21.04 8.82
CA ARG A 67 4.59 -21.32 8.88
C ARG A 67 3.69 -20.21 8.29
N MET A 68 4.24 -19.00 8.08
CA MET A 68 3.51 -17.88 7.49
C MET A 68 3.32 -18.05 5.97
N ALA A 69 4.04 -18.99 5.35
CA ALA A 69 3.95 -19.36 3.94
C ALA A 69 4.22 -18.21 2.95
N HIS A 70 4.92 -17.17 3.40
CA HIS A 70 5.37 -16.06 2.55
C HIS A 70 6.61 -15.39 3.14
N VAL A 71 7.24 -14.51 2.37
CA VAL A 71 8.40 -13.71 2.79
C VAL A 71 8.09 -12.24 2.53
N HIS A 72 8.37 -11.39 3.52
CA HIS A 72 8.46 -9.96 3.28
C HIS A 72 9.89 -9.61 2.89
N LEU A 73 10.06 -8.76 1.91
CA LEU A 73 11.33 -8.16 1.55
C LEU A 73 11.24 -6.65 1.77
N SER A 74 12.06 -6.14 2.68
CA SER A 74 12.24 -4.70 2.89
C SER A 74 13.53 -4.23 2.25
N LEU A 75 13.51 -3.09 1.58
CA LEU A 75 14.64 -2.45 0.95
C LEU A 75 14.85 -1.06 1.56
N GLY A 76 15.94 -0.86 2.26
CA GLY A 76 16.30 0.39 2.94
C GLY A 76 16.40 0.26 4.46
N PRO A 77 16.97 1.25 5.14
CA PRO A 77 16.98 1.27 6.59
C PRO A 77 15.58 1.55 7.15
N PRO A 78 15.29 1.13 8.41
CA PRO A 78 14.00 1.41 9.04
C PRO A 78 13.59 2.89 8.96
N GLY A 79 12.35 3.16 8.54
CA GLY A 79 11.81 4.49 8.32
C GLY A 79 12.21 5.16 6.99
N TYR A 80 12.99 4.45 6.17
CA TYR A 80 13.40 4.89 4.83
C TYR A 80 13.25 3.76 3.80
N GLU A 81 12.39 2.81 4.08
CA GLU A 81 12.12 1.68 3.20
C GLU A 81 11.55 2.17 1.86
N ARG A 82 11.94 1.47 0.80
CA ARG A 82 11.46 1.70 -0.57
C ARG A 82 10.79 0.46 -1.11
N ASN A 83 10.01 0.63 -2.14
CA ASN A 83 9.38 -0.49 -2.83
C ASN A 83 10.44 -1.44 -3.39
N ALA A 84 10.47 -2.67 -2.87
CA ALA A 84 11.44 -3.68 -3.27
C ALA A 84 11.20 -4.23 -4.68
N ILE A 85 10.02 -4.05 -5.27
CA ILE A 85 9.73 -4.46 -6.67
C ILE A 85 10.66 -3.73 -7.64
N ALA A 86 11.13 -2.52 -7.30
CA ALA A 86 12.09 -1.76 -8.08
C ALA A 86 13.44 -2.47 -8.29
N LEU A 87 13.74 -3.54 -7.52
CA LEU A 87 14.92 -4.39 -7.75
C LEU A 87 14.79 -5.28 -9.00
N GLY A 88 13.61 -5.38 -9.59
CA GLY A 88 13.35 -6.21 -10.76
C GLY A 88 13.36 -7.71 -10.42
N PHE A 89 12.22 -8.25 -10.02
CA PHE A 89 12.09 -9.69 -9.77
C PHE A 89 11.84 -10.43 -11.06
N ALA A 90 12.70 -11.41 -11.38
CA ALA A 90 12.51 -12.28 -12.54
C ALA A 90 11.16 -13.02 -12.45
N GLY A 91 10.34 -12.87 -13.48
CA GLY A 91 9.02 -13.50 -13.56
C GLY A 91 7.91 -12.78 -12.76
N PHE A 92 8.18 -11.61 -12.19
CA PHE A 92 7.12 -10.73 -11.71
C PHE A 92 6.38 -10.15 -12.91
N THR A 93 5.07 -10.31 -12.92
CA THR A 93 4.16 -9.70 -13.89
C THR A 93 2.93 -9.20 -13.16
N ASP A 94 2.40 -8.11 -13.63
CA ASP A 94 1.17 -7.55 -13.13
C ASP A 94 0.43 -6.82 -14.26
N VAL A 95 -0.64 -7.44 -14.72
CA VAL A 95 -1.49 -6.93 -15.81
C VAL A 95 -2.90 -6.59 -15.33
N TYR A 96 -3.21 -6.84 -14.07
CA TYR A 96 -4.52 -6.52 -13.51
C TYR A 96 -4.59 -5.05 -13.09
N PRO A 97 -5.53 -4.27 -13.65
CA PRO A 97 -5.71 -2.92 -13.15
C PRO A 97 -6.35 -2.94 -11.75
N PRO A 98 -6.01 -1.97 -10.90
CA PRO A 98 -6.68 -1.76 -9.63
C PRO A 98 -8.19 -1.63 -9.78
N ARG A 99 -8.92 -1.93 -8.71
CA ARG A 99 -10.37 -1.85 -8.65
C ARG A 99 -10.81 -0.85 -7.61
N ILE A 100 -11.77 -0.01 -7.97
CA ILE A 100 -12.45 0.90 -7.06
C ILE A 100 -13.82 0.29 -6.77
N ASP A 101 -14.07 -0.01 -5.49
CA ASP A 101 -15.36 -0.51 -5.03
C ASP A 101 -16.31 0.65 -4.70
N GLU A 102 -15.80 1.73 -4.09
CA GLU A 102 -16.59 2.89 -3.67
C GLU A 102 -15.76 4.18 -3.65
N VAL A 103 -16.40 5.31 -3.96
CA VAL A 103 -15.91 6.66 -3.68
C VAL A 103 -16.95 7.36 -2.82
N ALA A 104 -16.56 7.80 -1.63
CA ALA A 104 -17.42 8.46 -0.65
C ALA A 104 -16.87 9.81 -0.25
N LEU A 105 -17.75 10.74 0.09
CA LEU A 105 -17.42 12.07 0.57
C LEU A 105 -17.87 12.24 2.02
N PHE A 106 -17.05 12.92 2.80
CA PHE A 106 -17.33 13.27 4.20
C PHE A 106 -16.99 14.74 4.44
N ASP A 107 -17.70 15.36 5.35
CA ASP A 107 -17.29 16.66 5.88
C ASP A 107 -16.12 16.54 6.89
N THR A 108 -15.69 17.66 7.45
CA THR A 108 -14.62 17.69 8.46
C THR A 108 -15.03 17.11 9.81
N LEU A 109 -16.33 16.86 10.03
CA LEU A 109 -16.90 16.21 11.22
C LEU A 109 -17.22 14.73 10.98
N GLU A 110 -16.65 14.12 9.93
CA GLU A 110 -16.88 12.72 9.52
C GLU A 110 -18.35 12.40 9.14
N GLN A 111 -19.17 13.42 8.86
CA GLN A 111 -20.54 13.18 8.40
C GLN A 111 -20.53 12.88 6.89
N PRO A 112 -21.25 11.85 6.44
CA PRO A 112 -21.31 11.51 5.03
C PRO A 112 -22.04 12.60 4.23
N ILE A 113 -21.54 12.89 3.03
CA ILE A 113 -22.15 13.76 2.04
C ILE A 113 -22.67 12.85 0.93
N ASP A 114 -23.91 12.41 1.04
CA ASP A 114 -24.53 11.40 0.16
C ASP A 114 -25.86 11.81 -0.45
N ALA A 115 -26.39 12.99 -0.08
CA ALA A 115 -27.60 13.54 -0.66
C ALA A 115 -27.46 13.68 -2.17
N LYS A 116 -28.46 13.22 -2.92
CA LYS A 116 -28.41 13.21 -4.39
C LYS A 116 -29.53 14.03 -5.01
N GLN A 117 -29.18 14.73 -6.08
CA GLN A 117 -30.12 15.36 -6.99
C GLN A 117 -29.72 15.01 -8.44
N ASP A 118 -30.66 14.50 -9.22
CA ASP A 118 -30.45 14.08 -10.61
C ASP A 118 -29.23 13.14 -10.79
N GLY A 119 -29.02 12.22 -9.83
CA GLY A 119 -27.95 11.26 -9.86
C GLY A 119 -26.58 11.81 -9.42
N ARG A 120 -26.49 13.09 -9.05
CA ARG A 120 -25.27 13.77 -8.57
C ARG A 120 -25.31 13.92 -7.07
N ILE A 121 -24.17 13.75 -6.41
CA ILE A 121 -24.02 14.09 -4.99
C ILE A 121 -24.06 15.62 -4.87
N VAL A 122 -24.95 16.12 -4.04
CA VAL A 122 -25.05 17.55 -3.72
C VAL A 122 -24.03 17.90 -2.66
N VAL A 123 -23.08 18.76 -3.02
CA VAL A 123 -21.99 19.19 -2.16
C VAL A 123 -22.21 20.64 -1.75
N PRO A 124 -22.59 20.94 -0.50
CA PRO A 124 -22.73 22.31 -0.02
C PRO A 124 -21.40 23.07 -0.12
N ARG A 125 -21.44 24.27 -0.70
CA ARG A 125 -20.23 25.08 -0.92
C ARG A 125 -19.72 25.79 0.34
N ASP A 126 -20.54 25.91 1.36
CA ASP A 126 -20.22 26.49 2.65
C ASP A 126 -19.47 25.55 3.60
N LEU A 127 -19.30 24.29 3.20
CA LEU A 127 -18.48 23.33 3.95
C LEU A 127 -17.02 23.80 4.01
N GLN A 128 -16.42 23.73 5.19
CA GLN A 128 -15.03 24.14 5.43
C GLN A 128 -14.03 23.22 4.74
N GLY A 129 -14.44 21.99 4.44
CA GLY A 129 -13.61 21.02 3.72
C GLY A 129 -14.33 19.71 3.50
N ILE A 130 -13.89 19.00 2.49
CA ILE A 130 -14.41 17.68 2.11
C ILE A 130 -13.27 16.70 2.12
N ARG A 131 -13.50 15.56 2.76
CA ARG A 131 -12.62 14.40 2.74
C ARG A 131 -13.13 13.42 1.68
N ILE A 132 -12.25 13.01 0.79
CA ILE A 132 -12.53 12.03 -0.25
C ILE A 132 -11.97 10.70 0.23
N VAL A 133 -12.84 9.71 0.40
CA VAL A 133 -12.47 8.35 0.82
C VAL A 133 -12.74 7.38 -0.32
N VAL A 134 -11.74 6.59 -0.67
CA VAL A 134 -11.82 5.63 -1.77
C VAL A 134 -11.59 4.22 -1.22
N ASP A 135 -12.58 3.36 -1.40
CA ASP A 135 -12.42 1.93 -1.16
C ASP A 135 -11.90 1.30 -2.45
N ALA A 136 -10.64 0.88 -2.43
CA ALA A 136 -9.98 0.35 -3.62
C ALA A 136 -8.91 -0.67 -3.25
N TRP A 137 -8.61 -1.57 -4.17
CA TRP A 137 -7.66 -2.64 -3.98
C TRP A 137 -7.05 -3.10 -5.29
N ASP A 138 -6.00 -3.85 -5.18
CA ASP A 138 -5.25 -4.38 -6.30
C ASP A 138 -5.11 -5.90 -6.24
N GLN A 139 -4.70 -6.49 -7.34
CA GLN A 139 -4.41 -7.91 -7.51
C GLN A 139 -3.27 -8.08 -8.49
N VAL A 140 -2.28 -8.89 -8.13
CA VAL A 140 -1.18 -9.25 -9.05
C VAL A 140 -1.39 -10.62 -9.67
N ASP A 141 -0.75 -10.85 -10.81
CA ASP A 141 -0.76 -12.14 -11.51
C ASP A 141 -0.33 -13.28 -10.59
N ARG A 142 -0.99 -14.43 -10.78
CA ARG A 142 -0.73 -15.66 -10.03
C ARG A 142 -1.05 -15.59 -8.53
N ASN A 143 -1.55 -14.48 -8.02
CA ASN A 143 -2.06 -14.43 -6.66
C ASN A 143 -3.47 -15.03 -6.58
N LEU A 144 -3.88 -15.44 -5.39
CA LEU A 144 -5.24 -15.96 -5.18
C LEU A 144 -6.26 -14.84 -5.47
N PRO A 145 -7.34 -15.10 -6.25
CA PRO A 145 -8.33 -14.08 -6.60
C PRO A 145 -8.96 -13.35 -5.42
N ARG A 146 -9.01 -14.00 -4.25
CA ARG A 146 -9.55 -13.42 -3.00
C ARG A 146 -8.55 -12.54 -2.25
N ARG A 147 -7.27 -12.55 -2.62
CA ARG A 147 -6.24 -11.73 -1.97
C ARG A 147 -6.26 -10.34 -2.56
N ARG A 148 -6.75 -9.41 -1.77
CA ARG A 148 -6.69 -7.99 -2.06
C ARG A 148 -5.37 -7.43 -1.58
N LEU A 149 -4.73 -6.63 -2.41
CA LEU A 149 -3.49 -5.92 -2.11
C LEU A 149 -3.76 -4.43 -2.04
N GLY A 150 -2.89 -3.71 -1.33
CA GLY A 150 -2.91 -2.24 -1.31
C GLY A 150 -2.44 -1.67 -2.64
N LEU A 151 -2.89 -0.46 -2.94
CA LEU A 151 -2.48 0.30 -4.12
C LEU A 151 -1.09 0.89 -3.96
N HIS A 152 -0.46 1.23 -5.09
CA HIS A 152 0.80 1.95 -5.11
C HIS A 152 0.60 3.47 -4.98
N ALA A 153 -0.33 4.04 -5.74
CA ALA A 153 -0.57 5.47 -5.72
C ALA A 153 -2.04 5.82 -5.97
N LEU A 154 -2.50 6.90 -5.32
CA LEU A 154 -3.83 7.46 -5.51
C LEU A 154 -3.78 8.98 -5.62
N GLY A 155 -4.78 9.49 -6.32
CA GLY A 155 -5.01 10.92 -6.46
C GLY A 155 -6.43 11.19 -6.91
N TYR A 156 -6.75 12.47 -7.06
CA TYR A 156 -8.05 12.90 -7.54
C TYR A 156 -7.94 14.11 -8.46
N GLN A 157 -8.96 14.32 -9.26
CA GLN A 157 -9.06 15.42 -10.22
C GLN A 157 -10.51 15.88 -10.28
N LEU A 158 -10.71 17.20 -10.40
CA LEU A 158 -12.02 17.75 -10.67
C LEU A 158 -12.12 18.15 -12.15
N LEU A 159 -13.21 17.73 -12.76
CA LEU A 159 -13.48 17.94 -14.17
C LEU A 159 -14.86 18.60 -14.33
N HIS A 160 -15.04 19.31 -15.42
CA HIS A 160 -16.36 19.65 -15.90
C HIS A 160 -17.11 18.42 -16.41
N PRO A 161 -18.43 18.48 -16.60
CA PRO A 161 -19.21 17.31 -17.06
C PRO A 161 -18.80 16.79 -18.44
N ASP A 162 -18.17 17.63 -19.26
CA ASP A 162 -17.60 17.26 -20.56
C ASP A 162 -16.23 16.58 -20.47
N GLY A 163 -15.69 16.42 -19.26
CA GLY A 163 -14.38 15.82 -19.00
C GLY A 163 -13.20 16.78 -19.09
N THR A 164 -13.42 18.05 -19.36
CA THR A 164 -12.35 19.04 -19.34
C THR A 164 -11.92 19.36 -17.90
N PRO A 165 -10.61 19.56 -17.65
CA PRO A 165 -10.11 19.87 -16.31
C PRO A 165 -10.65 21.22 -15.79
N VAL A 166 -10.98 21.24 -14.52
CA VAL A 166 -11.21 22.49 -13.77
C VAL A 166 -9.86 23.19 -13.55
N PRO A 167 -9.77 24.53 -13.61
CA PRO A 167 -8.52 25.25 -13.33
C PRO A 167 -7.89 24.83 -12.01
N GLY A 168 -6.59 24.51 -12.03
CA GLY A 168 -5.83 23.96 -10.90
C GLY A 168 -5.95 22.44 -10.75
N PHE A 169 -6.67 21.77 -11.68
CA PHE A 169 -6.76 20.32 -11.79
C PHE A 169 -6.42 19.83 -13.22
N GLU A 170 -5.52 20.52 -13.91
CA GLU A 170 -5.08 20.16 -15.27
C GLU A 170 -4.49 18.74 -15.32
N THR A 171 -3.92 18.32 -14.22
CA THR A 171 -3.47 16.94 -13.98
C THR A 171 -4.03 16.42 -12.66
N PRO A 172 -4.16 15.08 -12.49
CA PRO A 172 -4.55 14.51 -11.22
C PRO A 172 -3.61 14.94 -10.08
N ARG A 173 -4.17 15.36 -8.97
CA ARG A 173 -3.43 15.60 -7.73
C ARG A 173 -3.12 14.26 -7.08
N MET A 174 -1.93 13.73 -7.35
CA MET A 174 -1.46 12.49 -6.74
C MET A 174 -1.04 12.78 -5.30
N THR A 175 -1.86 12.38 -4.36
CA THR A 175 -1.71 12.70 -2.93
C THR A 175 -1.11 11.54 -2.14
N ILE A 176 -1.37 10.32 -2.54
CA ILE A 176 -0.83 9.11 -1.93
C ILE A 176 0.14 8.45 -2.90
N ASP A 177 1.35 8.16 -2.42
CA ASP A 177 2.39 7.44 -3.15
C ASP A 177 3.21 6.62 -2.14
N PHE A 178 3.12 5.31 -2.23
CA PHE A 178 3.81 4.35 -1.38
C PHE A 178 5.15 3.87 -1.95
N GLN A 179 5.74 4.59 -2.91
CA GLN A 179 7.08 4.28 -3.41
C GLN A 179 8.12 4.32 -2.29
N ARG A 180 7.93 5.20 -1.33
CA ARG A 180 8.69 5.27 -0.10
C ARG A 180 7.76 5.09 1.09
N LEU A 181 8.05 4.10 1.93
CA LEU A 181 7.25 3.83 3.11
C LEU A 181 7.39 4.99 4.11
N PRO A 182 6.29 5.61 4.54
CA PRO A 182 6.31 6.61 5.59
C PRO A 182 6.47 5.96 6.97
N SER A 183 6.54 6.78 8.02
CA SER A 183 6.48 6.28 9.40
C SER A 183 5.16 5.55 9.69
N ASP A 184 5.15 4.69 10.71
CA ASP A 184 3.96 3.92 11.10
C ASP A 184 2.75 4.79 11.41
N ASP A 185 2.96 6.01 11.92
CA ASP A 185 1.88 6.99 12.20
C ASP A 185 1.10 7.40 10.93
N ALA A 186 1.76 7.38 9.78
CA ALA A 186 1.13 7.70 8.51
C ALA A 186 -0.02 6.75 8.12
N VAL A 187 -0.08 5.56 8.71
CA VAL A 187 -1.19 4.60 8.50
C VAL A 187 -2.53 5.23 8.86
N GLN A 188 -2.59 6.01 9.96
CA GLN A 188 -3.80 6.68 10.40
C GLN A 188 -4.23 7.82 9.46
N VAL A 189 -3.28 8.38 8.71
CA VAL A 189 -3.53 9.44 7.73
C VAL A 189 -3.85 8.87 6.36
N ALA A 190 -3.20 7.78 5.96
CA ALA A 190 -3.42 7.12 4.68
C ALA A 190 -4.80 6.44 4.61
N TYR A 191 -5.25 5.85 5.71
CA TYR A 191 -6.44 5.00 5.74
C TYR A 191 -7.56 5.61 6.59
N ALA A 192 -8.76 5.64 6.03
CA ALA A 192 -9.97 6.07 6.71
C ALA A 192 -10.54 4.99 7.65
N PRO A 193 -11.37 5.36 8.63
CA PRO A 193 -12.10 4.42 9.48
C PRO A 193 -12.86 3.37 8.67
N GLY A 194 -12.91 2.14 9.19
CA GLY A 194 -13.51 0.99 8.51
C GLY A 194 -12.59 0.29 7.51
N SER A 195 -11.33 0.70 7.40
CA SER A 195 -10.30 -0.14 6.79
C SER A 195 -10.04 -1.37 7.66
N GLY A 196 -9.86 -2.53 7.02
CA GLY A 196 -9.55 -3.78 7.68
C GLY A 196 -8.43 -4.47 6.92
N ILE A 197 -7.20 -4.22 7.33
CA ILE A 197 -6.04 -4.93 6.77
C ILE A 197 -5.85 -6.16 7.63
N THR A 198 -6.18 -7.33 7.07
CA THR A 198 -6.12 -8.58 7.81
C THR A 198 -4.78 -9.26 7.61
N VAL A 199 -4.19 -9.66 8.72
CA VAL A 199 -3.04 -10.57 8.75
C VAL A 199 -3.56 -12.00 8.59
N HIS A 200 -2.85 -12.86 7.87
CA HIS A 200 -3.15 -14.30 7.72
C HIS A 200 -4.33 -14.71 6.83
N GLY A 201 -4.64 -13.93 5.80
CA GLY A 201 -5.55 -14.39 4.76
C GLY A 201 -7.00 -14.58 5.21
N SER A 202 -7.40 -13.87 6.25
CA SER A 202 -8.81 -13.78 6.61
C SER A 202 -9.61 -13.02 5.53
N ALA A 203 -10.90 -13.20 5.54
CA ALA A 203 -11.75 -13.23 4.38
C ALA A 203 -11.83 -11.96 3.53
N VAL A 204 -11.68 -10.75 4.05
CA VAL A 204 -11.79 -9.55 3.21
C VAL A 204 -10.92 -8.43 3.76
N THR A 205 -9.77 -8.25 3.16
CA THR A 205 -8.99 -7.03 3.35
C THR A 205 -9.74 -5.88 2.68
N ARG A 206 -9.96 -4.80 3.42
CA ARG A 206 -10.61 -3.59 2.93
C ARG A 206 -9.66 -2.42 3.08
N PHE A 207 -9.37 -1.75 1.98
CA PHE A 207 -8.51 -0.57 1.97
C PHE A 207 -9.37 0.66 1.65
N ARG A 208 -9.61 1.50 2.65
CA ARG A 208 -10.29 2.79 2.49
C ARG A 208 -9.25 3.89 2.61
N TYR A 209 -8.89 4.49 1.50
CA TYR A 209 -7.87 5.53 1.44
C TYR A 209 -8.47 6.91 1.63
N SER A 210 -7.87 7.74 2.50
CA SER A 210 -8.18 9.17 2.65
C SER A 210 -7.45 9.97 1.57
N VAL A 211 -8.01 10.03 0.36
CA VAL A 211 -7.31 10.55 -0.83
C VAL A 211 -7.07 12.05 -0.79
N THR A 212 -7.75 12.81 0.06
CA THR A 212 -7.46 14.23 0.29
C THR A 212 -6.25 14.46 1.19
N ASN A 213 -5.83 13.45 1.95
CA ASN A 213 -4.63 13.51 2.75
C ASN A 213 -3.39 13.30 1.89
N THR A 214 -2.26 13.81 2.33
CA THR A 214 -0.97 13.59 1.66
C THR A 214 -0.18 12.51 2.40
N VAL A 215 0.23 11.47 1.67
CA VAL A 215 1.19 10.46 2.14
C VAL A 215 2.15 10.21 0.98
N ARG A 216 3.29 10.88 0.98
CA ARG A 216 4.18 10.91 -0.15
C ARG A 216 5.60 11.25 0.26
N ASP A 217 6.60 10.64 -0.39
CA ASP A 217 8.03 10.93 -0.19
C ASP A 217 8.50 10.78 1.27
N GLY A 218 7.83 9.92 2.04
CA GLY A 218 8.08 9.71 3.46
C GLY A 218 7.48 10.77 4.38
N ALA A 219 6.76 11.75 3.83
CA ALA A 219 5.98 12.75 4.58
C ALA A 219 4.50 12.42 4.56
N TRP A 220 3.76 12.91 5.55
CA TRP A 220 2.32 12.77 5.61
C TRP A 220 1.66 13.99 6.28
N ALA A 221 0.44 14.31 5.84
CA ALA A 221 -0.37 15.39 6.39
C ALA A 221 -1.85 15.14 6.10
N GLU A 222 -2.71 15.54 7.00
CA GLU A 222 -4.15 15.61 6.74
C GLU A 222 -4.46 16.74 5.76
N GLY A 223 -5.50 16.55 4.96
CA GLY A 223 -5.95 17.50 3.97
C GLY A 223 -7.44 17.36 3.67
N ALA A 224 -7.98 18.40 3.08
CA ALA A 224 -9.36 18.44 2.62
C ALA A 224 -9.47 19.25 1.32
N TRP A 225 -10.41 18.88 0.46
CA TRP A 225 -10.79 19.71 -0.67
C TRP A 225 -11.77 20.80 -0.23
N GLN A 226 -11.52 22.04 -0.70
CA GLN A 226 -12.35 23.22 -0.37
C GLN A 226 -13.40 23.45 -1.47
N PRO A 227 -14.69 23.15 -1.24
CA PRO A 227 -15.73 23.30 -2.28
C PRO A 227 -16.00 24.75 -2.65
N ALA A 228 -15.79 25.69 -1.72
CA ALA A 228 -15.94 27.12 -1.98
C ALA A 228 -14.99 27.67 -3.04
N SER A 229 -13.92 26.95 -3.39
CA SER A 229 -13.00 27.33 -4.45
C SER A 229 -13.58 27.20 -5.85
N LEU A 230 -14.71 26.52 -6.00
CA LEU A 230 -15.39 26.32 -7.27
C LEU A 230 -16.67 27.18 -7.37
N ALA A 231 -17.04 27.54 -8.61
CA ALA A 231 -18.32 28.14 -8.89
C ALA A 231 -19.48 27.14 -8.69
N PRO A 232 -20.71 27.61 -8.49
CA PRO A 232 -21.88 26.73 -8.57
C PRO A 232 -21.95 26.02 -9.93
N GLY A 233 -22.31 24.73 -9.91
CA GLY A 233 -22.41 23.96 -11.15
C GLY A 233 -22.28 22.46 -10.95
N ASP A 234 -22.32 21.74 -12.06
CA ASP A 234 -22.11 20.30 -12.10
C ASP A 234 -20.64 20.00 -12.39
N TYR A 235 -20.10 18.97 -11.72
CA TYR A 235 -18.72 18.55 -11.82
C TYR A 235 -18.61 17.03 -11.82
N LEU A 236 -17.42 16.56 -12.14
CA LEU A 236 -17.03 15.16 -12.05
C LEU A 236 -15.78 15.05 -11.19
N LEU A 237 -15.89 14.36 -10.06
CA LEU A 237 -14.72 13.96 -9.28
C LEU A 237 -14.19 12.66 -9.88
N ARG A 238 -12.98 12.69 -10.41
CA ARG A 238 -12.28 11.52 -10.93
C ARG A 238 -11.18 11.07 -9.99
N ILE A 239 -11.17 9.78 -9.65
CA ILE A 239 -10.12 9.15 -8.87
C ILE A 239 -9.09 8.52 -9.82
N THR A 240 -7.82 8.76 -9.55
CA THR A 240 -6.71 8.02 -10.13
C THR A 240 -6.21 7.02 -9.11
N ALA A 241 -6.27 5.75 -9.43
CA ALA A 241 -5.79 4.65 -8.59
C ALA A 241 -4.85 3.77 -9.40
N ARG A 242 -3.59 3.65 -8.98
CA ARG A 242 -2.52 2.97 -9.72
C ARG A 242 -1.85 1.89 -8.89
N ASP A 243 -1.44 0.82 -9.56
CA ASP A 243 -0.47 -0.14 -9.05
C ASP A 243 0.97 0.30 -9.34
N HIS A 244 1.94 -0.52 -8.92
CA HIS A 244 3.36 -0.27 -9.19
C HIS A 244 3.73 -0.51 -10.66
N SER A 245 3.02 -1.35 -11.38
CA SER A 245 3.27 -1.68 -12.79
C SER A 245 2.76 -0.61 -13.76
N GLY A 246 2.02 0.38 -13.25
CA GLY A 246 1.46 1.49 -14.01
C GLY A 246 0.05 1.22 -14.54
N ASN A 247 -0.58 0.10 -14.17
CA ASN A 247 -1.99 -0.12 -14.49
C ASN A 247 -2.85 0.84 -13.68
N GLU A 248 -3.94 1.33 -14.28
CA GLU A 248 -4.83 2.31 -13.66
C GLU A 248 -6.28 1.83 -13.69
N ALA A 249 -6.99 2.04 -12.58
CA ALA A 249 -8.41 1.73 -12.48
C ALA A 249 -9.23 2.51 -13.52
N GLN A 250 -10.08 1.81 -14.29
CA GLN A 250 -10.91 2.42 -15.32
C GLN A 250 -12.38 2.49 -14.92
N ALA A 251 -12.85 1.56 -14.10
CA ALA A 251 -14.23 1.49 -13.67
C ALA A 251 -14.44 2.19 -12.32
N ARG A 252 -15.64 2.77 -12.13
CA ARG A 252 -16.10 3.40 -10.88
C ARG A 252 -15.20 4.51 -10.34
N ARG A 253 -14.36 5.09 -11.18
CA ARG A 253 -13.45 6.15 -10.79
C ARG A 253 -14.07 7.54 -10.80
N ASP A 254 -15.23 7.69 -11.40
CA ASP A 254 -15.91 8.96 -11.60
C ASP A 254 -17.16 9.07 -10.71
N LEU A 255 -17.23 10.15 -9.93
CA LEU A 255 -18.35 10.49 -9.06
C LEU A 255 -18.96 11.83 -9.51
N PRO A 256 -20.21 11.83 -10.03
CA PRO A 256 -20.88 13.07 -10.41
C PRO A 256 -21.24 13.92 -9.19
N LEU A 257 -20.93 15.21 -9.25
CA LEU A 257 -21.18 16.18 -8.19
C LEU A 257 -22.06 17.34 -8.68
N ARG A 258 -22.80 17.94 -7.76
CA ARG A 258 -23.46 19.23 -7.92
C ARG A 258 -23.12 20.14 -6.78
N LEU A 259 -22.60 21.32 -7.09
CA LEU A 259 -22.34 22.40 -6.13
C LEU A 259 -23.43 23.45 -6.35
N PRO A 260 -24.35 23.66 -5.40
CA PRO A 260 -25.43 24.62 -5.51
C PRO A 260 -24.98 26.07 -5.38
#